data_ac66edc4241bdde821e6847d93d555fe
#
_entry.id   ac66edc4241bdde821e6847d93d555fe
#
_cell.length_a   1.000
_cell.length_b   1.000
_cell.length_c   1.000
_cell.angle_alpha   90.00
_cell.angle_beta   90.00
_cell.angle_gamma   90.00
#
_symmetry.space_group_name_H-M   'P 1'
#
loop_
_entity.id
_entity.type
_entity.pdbx_description
1 polymer ?
#
loop_
_entity_poly.entity_id
_entity_poly.type
_entity_poly.pdbx_seq_one_letter_code
_entity_poly.pdbx_strand_id
1 'polypeptide(L)'
;MGLQKEIWLNSLVEKLFADNTFASRSVDLSGFVEGKTVHVPNAGGAPAVVKNRKQLPAQISQREDKDLDYNIHEYTTDPIVLLDAEKVELSYSKRESVVKNSRMALQDSVHADLIYDWVPSSPFSVKSSGSAVAAHVHGATGNRKAFTKDDVFQVKDVFDVQDIPQMGRCMLLDAIMYNQLLKTLSDSEAAAFRGLADLKRGIVGNYLGFDFYMRSKVAKASAAGNMKAWTSEAATDSAAGIAWHDGCVSRAIGQTKLFDNENQAAYYGDVISALVRAGGQYMRSDKKGVCLIYQETA
;
A
#
# COMPACT_ATOMS: atom_id res chain seq x y z
N MET A 1 17.69 -24.82 22.16
CA MET A 1 17.67 -24.16 20.82
C MET A 1 16.36 -23.50 20.42
N GLY A 2 15.25 -23.70 21.13
CA GLY A 2 13.96 -23.02 20.83
C GLY A 2 13.96 -21.50 21.06
N LEU A 3 14.61 -21.05 22.12
CA LEU A 3 14.55 -19.64 22.55
C LEU A 3 15.15 -18.66 21.53
N GLN A 4 16.21 -19.04 20.83
CA GLN A 4 16.83 -18.20 19.81
C GLN A 4 15.95 -18.07 18.56
N LYS A 5 15.23 -19.11 18.17
CA LYS A 5 14.27 -19.07 17.04
C LYS A 5 13.09 -18.12 17.30
N GLU A 6 12.57 -18.11 18.52
CA GLU A 6 11.45 -17.21 18.89
C GLU A 6 11.90 -15.74 18.90
N ILE A 7 13.08 -15.44 19.40
CA ILE A 7 13.65 -14.08 19.39
C ILE A 7 13.87 -13.59 17.94
N TRP A 8 14.34 -14.45 17.05
CA TRP A 8 14.54 -14.12 15.64
C TRP A 8 13.22 -13.89 14.90
N LEU A 9 12.20 -14.70 15.17
CA LEU A 9 10.86 -14.55 14.61
C LEU A 9 10.24 -13.22 15.02
N ASN A 10 10.29 -12.86 16.29
CA ASN A 10 9.77 -11.59 16.79
C ASN A 10 10.51 -10.40 16.18
N SER A 11 11.84 -10.46 16.07
CA SER A 11 12.64 -9.44 15.39
C SER A 11 12.31 -9.34 13.90
N LEU A 12 12.06 -10.45 13.22
CA LEU A 12 11.68 -10.46 11.81
C LEU A 12 10.29 -9.82 11.60
N VAL A 13 9.31 -10.16 12.44
CA VAL A 13 7.95 -9.60 12.37
C VAL A 13 7.93 -8.12 12.68
N GLU A 14 8.53 -7.68 13.77
CA GLU A 14 8.57 -6.27 14.16
C GLU A 14 9.18 -5.37 13.09
N LYS A 15 10.20 -5.85 12.40
CA LYS A 15 10.90 -5.07 11.37
C LYS A 15 10.30 -5.17 9.98
N LEU A 16 9.51 -6.20 9.65
CA LEU A 16 8.89 -6.34 8.33
C LEU A 16 7.97 -5.16 7.97
N PHE A 17 7.35 -4.53 8.96
CA PHE A 17 6.37 -3.45 8.75
C PHE A 17 6.83 -2.08 9.29
N ALA A 18 7.98 -1.98 9.93
CA ALA A 18 8.44 -0.75 10.57
C ALA A 18 8.86 0.35 9.58
N ASP A 19 9.36 -0.02 8.40
CA ASP A 19 9.95 0.92 7.44
C ASP A 19 8.98 1.38 6.34
N ASN A 20 7.77 0.80 6.24
CA ASN A 20 6.74 1.18 5.28
C ASN A 20 5.56 1.85 5.99
N THR A 21 5.77 3.05 6.39
CA THR A 21 4.89 3.83 7.26
C THR A 21 3.50 4.08 6.67
N PHE A 22 3.36 4.14 5.33
CA PHE A 22 2.06 4.30 4.68
C PHE A 22 1.11 3.15 5.02
N ALA A 23 1.62 1.92 5.16
CA ALA A 23 0.80 0.74 5.49
C ALA A 23 0.17 0.84 6.90
N SER A 24 0.79 1.60 7.81
CA SER A 24 0.20 1.87 9.14
C SER A 24 -1.08 2.69 9.07
N ARG A 25 -1.32 3.39 7.96
CA ARG A 25 -2.52 4.17 7.67
C ARG A 25 -3.59 3.31 7.00
N SER A 26 -3.85 2.16 7.57
CA SER A 26 -4.90 1.22 7.17
C SER A 26 -5.40 0.47 8.40
N VAL A 27 -6.60 -0.06 8.32
CA VAL A 27 -7.19 -0.87 9.40
C VAL A 27 -6.45 -2.20 9.48
N ASP A 28 -6.02 -2.57 10.67
CA ASP A 28 -5.33 -3.84 10.91
C ASP A 28 -6.35 -4.94 11.25
N LEU A 29 -6.49 -5.90 10.37
CA LEU A 29 -7.37 -7.05 10.52
C LEU A 29 -6.60 -8.36 10.77
N SER A 30 -5.34 -8.28 11.19
CA SER A 30 -4.51 -9.46 11.45
C SER A 30 -5.10 -10.42 12.50
N GLY A 31 -5.87 -9.89 13.46
CA GLY A 31 -6.57 -10.70 14.47
C GLY A 31 -7.81 -11.45 13.97
N PHE A 32 -8.27 -11.16 12.75
CA PHE A 32 -9.50 -11.73 12.16
C PHE A 32 -9.20 -12.65 10.97
N VAL A 33 -7.97 -13.13 10.86
CA VAL A 33 -7.56 -14.06 9.79
C VAL A 33 -8.03 -15.46 10.14
N GLU A 34 -8.99 -15.99 9.39
CA GLU A 34 -9.45 -17.37 9.48
C GLU A 34 -8.85 -18.21 8.36
N GLY A 35 -7.81 -18.98 8.68
CA GLY A 35 -7.09 -19.78 7.69
C GLY A 35 -6.38 -18.95 6.62
N LYS A 36 -7.03 -18.71 5.48
CA LYS A 36 -6.52 -17.89 4.37
C LYS A 36 -7.41 -16.71 4.04
N THR A 37 -8.56 -16.60 4.67
CA THR A 37 -9.59 -15.60 4.33
C THR A 37 -9.78 -14.61 5.47
N VAL A 38 -10.04 -13.37 5.11
CA VAL A 38 -10.47 -12.30 6.03
C VAL A 38 -11.84 -11.85 5.59
N HIS A 39 -12.80 -11.89 6.51
CA HIS A 39 -14.17 -11.45 6.29
C HIS A 39 -14.34 -10.02 6.80
N VAL A 40 -14.84 -9.13 5.95
CA VAL A 40 -15.12 -7.73 6.28
C VAL A 40 -16.60 -7.46 6.12
N PRO A 41 -17.40 -7.51 7.20
CA PRO A 41 -18.82 -7.24 7.10
C PRO A 41 -19.06 -5.76 6.75
N ASN A 42 -19.80 -5.52 5.68
CA ASN A 42 -20.21 -4.20 5.26
C ASN A 42 -21.68 -3.96 5.61
N ALA A 43 -21.93 -2.92 6.41
CA ALA A 43 -23.27 -2.49 6.73
C ALA A 43 -24.02 -2.01 5.47
N GLY A 44 -25.25 -2.44 5.32
CA GLY A 44 -26.14 -1.97 4.26
C GLY A 44 -26.49 -0.50 4.41
N GLY A 45 -27.28 0.02 3.48
CA GLY A 45 -27.63 1.43 3.42
C GLY A 45 -28.31 1.97 4.70
N ALA A 46 -28.16 3.27 4.95
CA ALA A 46 -28.84 3.95 6.04
C ALA A 46 -30.37 3.93 5.85
N PRO A 47 -31.16 3.83 6.93
CA PRO A 47 -32.62 3.89 6.84
C PRO A 47 -33.07 5.27 6.33
N ALA A 48 -34.18 5.31 5.58
CA ALA A 48 -34.76 6.55 5.11
C ALA A 48 -35.29 7.41 6.28
N VAL A 49 -34.86 8.65 6.34
CA VAL A 49 -35.34 9.62 7.32
C VAL A 49 -36.46 10.48 6.73
N VAL A 50 -37.62 10.46 7.37
CA VAL A 50 -38.76 11.28 6.93
C VAL A 50 -39.11 12.29 8.02
N LYS A 51 -39.03 13.59 7.70
CA LYS A 51 -39.41 14.69 8.59
C LYS A 51 -40.91 14.78 8.70
N ASN A 52 -41.45 14.88 9.94
CA ASN A 52 -42.88 15.05 10.20
C ASN A 52 -43.77 13.98 9.50
N ARG A 53 -43.41 12.69 9.71
CA ARG A 53 -44.13 11.57 9.10
C ARG A 53 -45.61 11.61 9.45
N LYS A 54 -46.45 11.68 8.42
CA LYS A 54 -47.90 11.68 8.54
C LYS A 54 -48.54 10.32 8.30
N GLN A 55 -47.84 9.44 7.58
CA GLN A 55 -48.33 8.11 7.22
C GLN A 55 -47.84 7.08 8.20
N LEU A 56 -48.76 6.38 8.85
CA LEU A 56 -48.54 5.29 9.81
C LEU A 56 -49.38 4.07 9.40
N PRO A 57 -48.86 2.84 9.55
CA PRO A 57 -47.54 2.48 10.05
C PRO A 57 -46.40 2.87 9.12
N ALA A 58 -45.23 3.14 9.67
CA ALA A 58 -44.02 3.37 8.87
C ALA A 58 -43.68 2.12 8.06
N GLN A 59 -43.16 2.33 6.83
CA GLN A 59 -42.69 1.21 6.02
C GLN A 59 -41.50 0.52 6.71
N ILE A 60 -41.63 -0.79 6.92
CA ILE A 60 -40.58 -1.62 7.48
C ILE A 60 -39.70 -2.09 6.31
N SER A 61 -38.41 -1.84 6.40
CA SER A 61 -37.40 -2.35 5.46
C SER A 61 -36.36 -3.17 6.25
N GLN A 62 -35.93 -4.26 5.70
CA GLN A 62 -34.81 -5.03 6.23
C GLN A 62 -33.51 -4.48 5.62
N ARG A 63 -32.50 -4.27 6.47
CA ARG A 63 -31.15 -3.91 5.99
C ARG A 63 -30.47 -5.16 5.46
N GLU A 64 -29.96 -5.09 4.25
CA GLU A 64 -29.12 -6.11 3.66
C GLU A 64 -27.66 -5.75 3.89
N ASP A 65 -26.98 -6.50 4.73
CA ASP A 65 -25.53 -6.38 4.94
C ASP A 65 -24.80 -7.28 3.93
N LYS A 66 -23.64 -6.84 3.47
CA LYS A 66 -22.81 -7.60 2.51
C LYS A 66 -21.46 -7.86 3.13
N ASP A 67 -20.94 -9.06 2.94
CA ASP A 67 -19.58 -9.37 3.27
C ASP A 67 -18.65 -9.09 2.10
N LEU A 68 -17.49 -8.58 2.40
CA LEU A 68 -16.38 -8.42 1.47
C LEU A 68 -15.24 -9.30 1.95
N ASP A 69 -14.93 -10.32 1.18
CA ASP A 69 -13.93 -11.30 1.55
C ASP A 69 -12.66 -11.11 0.72
N TYR A 70 -11.52 -11.30 1.33
CA TYR A 70 -10.27 -11.39 0.60
C TYR A 70 -9.35 -12.46 1.18
N ASN A 71 -8.48 -12.98 0.33
CA ASN A 71 -7.50 -13.99 0.71
C ASN A 71 -6.15 -13.34 0.99
N ILE A 72 -5.47 -13.85 2.01
CA ILE A 72 -4.06 -13.53 2.25
C ILE A 72 -3.18 -14.42 1.37
N HIS A 73 -2.15 -13.82 0.80
CA HIS A 73 -1.16 -14.47 -0.05
C HIS A 73 0.05 -14.93 0.77
N GLU A 74 0.73 -15.94 0.28
CA GLU A 74 1.94 -16.47 0.89
C GLU A 74 3.16 -15.99 0.11
N TYR A 75 4.08 -15.33 0.82
CA TYR A 75 5.34 -14.82 0.29
C TYR A 75 6.47 -15.62 0.91
N THR A 76 7.32 -16.20 0.08
CA THR A 76 8.47 -16.99 0.50
C THR A 76 9.73 -16.44 -0.14
N THR A 77 10.85 -16.48 0.60
CA THR A 77 12.16 -16.23 0.01
C THR A 77 12.78 -17.51 -0.46
N ASP A 78 13.57 -17.44 -1.52
CA ASP A 78 14.40 -18.56 -1.92
C ASP A 78 15.37 -18.92 -0.78
N PRO A 79 15.62 -20.22 -0.54
CA PRO A 79 16.57 -20.67 0.47
C PRO A 79 18.00 -20.21 0.14
N ILE A 80 18.67 -19.61 1.10
CA ILE A 80 20.07 -19.18 0.96
C ILE A 80 20.95 -20.07 1.83
N VAL A 81 22.02 -20.60 1.23
CA VAL A 81 23.00 -21.42 1.92
C VAL A 81 24.11 -20.52 2.49
N LEU A 82 24.45 -20.75 3.75
CA LEU A 82 25.58 -20.14 4.43
C LEU A 82 26.63 -21.23 4.70
N LEU A 83 27.70 -21.24 3.91
CA LEU A 83 28.78 -22.24 4.06
C LEU A 83 29.55 -22.04 5.37
N ASP A 84 29.91 -23.14 6.03
CA ASP A 84 30.68 -23.07 7.28
C ASP A 84 32.05 -22.42 7.11
N ALA A 85 32.72 -22.63 5.97
CA ALA A 85 33.96 -21.93 5.62
C ALA A 85 33.85 -20.43 5.68
N GLU A 86 32.72 -19.87 5.15
CA GLU A 86 32.46 -18.43 5.13
C GLU A 86 32.21 -17.85 6.53
N LYS A 87 31.67 -18.64 7.47
CA LYS A 87 31.47 -18.21 8.87
C LYS A 87 32.78 -17.92 9.59
N VAL A 88 33.84 -18.65 9.22
CA VAL A 88 35.18 -18.53 9.85
C VAL A 88 36.02 -17.45 9.16
N GLU A 89 35.89 -17.30 7.83
CA GLU A 89 36.75 -16.43 7.02
C GLU A 89 36.28 -14.98 6.94
N LEU A 90 34.97 -14.71 7.17
CA LEU A 90 34.42 -13.38 7.02
C LEU A 90 34.45 -12.61 8.35
N SER A 91 34.86 -11.34 8.26
CA SER A 91 34.92 -10.40 9.40
C SER A 91 33.55 -9.83 9.81
N TYR A 92 32.47 -10.20 9.13
CA TYR A 92 31.12 -9.73 9.42
C TYR A 92 30.11 -10.88 9.49
N SER A 93 28.99 -10.64 10.18
CA SER A 93 27.93 -11.63 10.28
C SER A 93 27.13 -11.73 8.97
N LYS A 94 27.56 -12.64 8.08
CA LYS A 94 26.86 -12.93 6.81
C LYS A 94 25.41 -13.36 7.07
N ARG A 95 25.15 -14.09 8.15
CA ARG A 95 23.81 -14.54 8.56
C ARG A 95 22.87 -13.36 8.81
N GLU A 96 23.32 -12.34 9.56
CA GLU A 96 22.52 -11.14 9.81
C GLU A 96 22.22 -10.37 8.53
N SER A 97 23.20 -10.27 7.64
CA SER A 97 23.02 -9.64 6.33
C SER A 97 21.99 -10.38 5.47
N VAL A 98 22.04 -11.70 5.42
CA VAL A 98 21.10 -12.54 4.66
C VAL A 98 19.69 -12.40 5.22
N VAL A 99 19.49 -12.47 6.53
CA VAL A 99 18.20 -12.30 7.18
C VAL A 99 17.64 -10.89 6.93
N LYS A 100 18.50 -9.87 7.03
CA LYS A 100 18.11 -8.47 6.74
C LYS A 100 17.67 -8.29 5.29
N ASN A 101 18.41 -8.83 4.33
CA ASN A 101 18.09 -8.74 2.91
C ASN A 101 16.79 -9.50 2.56
N SER A 102 16.62 -10.70 3.10
CA SER A 102 15.40 -11.49 2.93
C SER A 102 14.18 -10.75 3.48
N ARG A 103 14.32 -10.11 4.64
CA ARG A 103 13.29 -9.27 5.23
C ARG A 103 12.93 -8.09 4.32
N MET A 104 13.92 -7.37 3.81
CA MET A 104 13.69 -6.21 2.94
C MET A 104 13.01 -6.62 1.63
N ALA A 105 13.38 -7.75 1.05
CA ALA A 105 12.75 -8.28 -0.16
C ALA A 105 11.28 -8.66 0.07
N LEU A 106 10.98 -9.35 1.19
CA LEU A 106 9.61 -9.66 1.57
C LEU A 106 8.77 -8.40 1.80
N GLN A 107 9.33 -7.41 2.48
CA GLN A 107 8.66 -6.13 2.68
C GLN A 107 8.31 -5.45 1.36
N ASP A 108 9.24 -5.38 0.44
CA ASP A 108 9.02 -4.71 -0.84
C ASP A 108 7.89 -5.39 -1.64
N SER A 109 7.88 -6.72 -1.67
CA SER A 109 6.84 -7.51 -2.35
C SER A 109 5.47 -7.38 -1.69
N VAL A 110 5.39 -7.57 -0.37
CA VAL A 110 4.12 -7.46 0.38
C VAL A 110 3.50 -6.07 0.22
N HIS A 111 4.30 -5.01 0.31
CA HIS A 111 3.75 -3.66 0.19
C HIS A 111 3.42 -3.26 -1.25
N ALA A 112 4.10 -3.82 -2.24
CA ALA A 112 3.74 -3.61 -3.63
C ALA A 112 2.37 -4.23 -3.96
N ASP A 113 2.13 -5.45 -3.47
CA ASP A 113 0.85 -6.13 -3.65
C ASP A 113 -0.26 -5.48 -2.82
N LEU A 114 0.05 -5.03 -1.59
CA LEU A 114 -0.90 -4.31 -0.75
C LEU A 114 -1.43 -3.04 -1.43
N ILE A 115 -0.55 -2.25 -2.06
CA ILE A 115 -0.93 -1.08 -2.84
C ILE A 115 -1.86 -1.48 -3.99
N TYR A 116 -1.55 -2.59 -4.67
CA TYR A 116 -2.36 -3.09 -5.77
C TYR A 116 -3.75 -3.53 -5.30
N ASP A 117 -3.83 -4.26 -4.19
CA ASP A 117 -5.05 -4.83 -3.65
C ASP A 117 -6.00 -3.77 -3.04
N TRP A 118 -5.46 -2.63 -2.58
CA TRP A 118 -6.28 -1.52 -2.08
C TRP A 118 -7.10 -0.83 -3.15
N VAL A 119 -6.70 -0.93 -4.42
CA VAL A 119 -7.40 -0.28 -5.52
C VAL A 119 -8.44 -1.23 -6.13
N PRO A 120 -9.72 -0.89 -6.11
CA PRO A 120 -10.76 -1.72 -6.70
C PRO A 120 -10.61 -1.81 -8.23
N SER A 121 -11.19 -2.86 -8.83
CA SER A 121 -11.12 -3.11 -10.28
C SER A 121 -11.67 -1.97 -11.16
N SER A 122 -12.54 -1.13 -10.63
CA SER A 122 -13.04 0.09 -11.27
C SER A 122 -12.96 1.23 -10.26
N PRO A 123 -11.77 1.81 -10.06
CA PRO A 123 -11.56 2.83 -9.05
C PRO A 123 -12.13 4.18 -9.49
N PHE A 124 -12.44 5.05 -8.53
CA PHE A 124 -12.45 6.47 -8.82
C PHE A 124 -11.03 6.87 -9.25
N SER A 125 -10.91 7.64 -10.30
CA SER A 125 -9.60 7.96 -10.84
C SER A 125 -9.49 9.42 -11.26
N VAL A 126 -8.30 9.98 -11.06
CA VAL A 126 -7.93 11.34 -11.49
C VAL A 126 -6.73 11.23 -12.41
N LYS A 127 -6.81 11.96 -13.53
CA LYS A 127 -5.76 12.06 -14.52
C LYS A 127 -4.93 13.30 -14.26
N SER A 128 -3.61 13.19 -14.43
CA SER A 128 -2.75 14.36 -14.37
C SER A 128 -3.03 15.33 -15.53
N SER A 129 -2.92 16.64 -15.25
CA SER A 129 -3.28 17.71 -16.19
C SER A 129 -2.13 18.62 -16.61
N GLY A 130 -0.93 18.43 -16.07
CA GLY A 130 0.21 19.29 -16.28
C GLY A 130 0.84 19.23 -17.68
N SER A 131 1.99 19.87 -17.84
CA SER A 131 2.76 19.88 -19.09
C SER A 131 3.28 18.49 -19.46
N ALA A 132 3.54 18.27 -20.74
CA ALA A 132 4.10 17.02 -21.24
C ALA A 132 5.53 16.80 -20.71
N VAL A 133 5.78 15.64 -20.14
CA VAL A 133 7.06 15.15 -19.64
C VAL A 133 7.32 13.74 -20.15
N ALA A 134 8.58 13.35 -20.26
CA ALA A 134 8.90 11.98 -20.67
C ALA A 134 8.34 10.95 -19.66
N ALA A 135 7.82 9.85 -20.18
CA ALA A 135 7.42 8.72 -19.34
C ALA A 135 8.63 8.20 -18.54
N HIS A 136 8.44 7.98 -17.25
CA HIS A 136 9.54 7.57 -16.36
C HIS A 136 9.37 6.15 -15.80
N VAL A 137 8.26 5.51 -16.09
CA VAL A 137 8.03 4.12 -15.69
C VAL A 137 8.82 3.20 -16.60
N HIS A 138 9.47 2.19 -16.03
CA HIS A 138 10.26 1.22 -16.78
C HIS A 138 9.41 0.54 -17.87
N GLY A 139 9.93 0.48 -19.08
CA GLY A 139 9.25 -0.08 -20.26
C GLY A 139 8.30 0.90 -20.97
N ALA A 140 7.92 2.01 -20.36
CA ALA A 140 7.03 2.99 -20.98
C ALA A 140 7.78 3.92 -21.96
N THR A 141 7.10 4.34 -23.03
CA THR A 141 7.62 5.25 -24.05
C THR A 141 6.69 6.44 -24.28
N GLY A 142 7.21 7.50 -24.90
CA GLY A 142 6.47 8.71 -25.22
C GLY A 142 6.35 9.66 -24.03
N ASN A 143 5.38 10.59 -24.11
CA ASN A 143 5.17 11.62 -23.11
C ASN A 143 3.93 11.36 -22.28
N ARG A 144 3.97 11.84 -21.06
CA ARG A 144 2.86 11.83 -20.09
C ARG A 144 2.65 13.24 -19.56
N LYS A 145 1.45 13.54 -19.09
CA LYS A 145 1.17 14.80 -18.40
C LYS A 145 1.76 14.76 -16.99
N ALA A 146 2.47 15.81 -16.59
CA ALA A 146 3.03 15.93 -15.25
C ALA A 146 1.93 16.03 -14.19
N PHE A 147 2.21 15.51 -12.99
CA PHE A 147 1.32 15.67 -11.84
C PHE A 147 1.49 17.06 -11.22
N THR A 148 0.37 17.73 -10.92
CA THR A 148 0.33 19.13 -10.50
C THR A 148 -0.50 19.31 -9.23
N LYS A 149 -0.44 20.50 -8.64
CA LYS A 149 -1.30 20.86 -7.50
C LYS A 149 -2.80 20.86 -7.86
N ASP A 150 -3.14 21.18 -9.11
CA ASP A 150 -4.55 21.20 -9.57
C ASP A 150 -5.13 19.78 -9.59
N ASP A 151 -4.30 18.77 -9.84
CA ASP A 151 -4.72 17.37 -9.77
C ASP A 151 -5.02 16.95 -8.32
N VAL A 152 -4.29 17.53 -7.33
CA VAL A 152 -4.60 17.30 -5.90
C VAL A 152 -5.97 17.88 -5.53
N PHE A 153 -6.33 19.06 -6.09
CA PHE A 153 -7.68 19.60 -5.92
C PHE A 153 -8.74 18.66 -6.49
N GLN A 154 -8.52 18.09 -7.68
CA GLN A 154 -9.45 17.11 -8.27
C GLN A 154 -9.60 15.86 -7.38
N VAL A 155 -8.52 15.35 -6.81
CA VAL A 155 -8.59 14.24 -5.84
C VAL A 155 -9.40 14.65 -4.61
N LYS A 156 -9.18 15.86 -4.10
CA LYS A 156 -9.94 16.39 -2.97
C LYS A 156 -11.43 16.46 -3.29
N ASP A 157 -11.79 16.96 -4.46
CA ASP A 157 -13.20 17.05 -4.89
C ASP A 157 -13.85 15.66 -4.94
N VAL A 158 -13.14 14.63 -5.44
CA VAL A 158 -13.63 13.24 -5.43
C VAL A 158 -13.93 12.77 -4.00
N PHE A 159 -13.06 13.08 -3.02
CA PHE A 159 -13.27 12.69 -1.63
C PHE A 159 -14.40 13.49 -0.96
N ASP A 160 -14.48 14.79 -1.22
CA ASP A 160 -15.51 15.66 -0.63
C ASP A 160 -16.92 15.31 -1.14
N VAL A 161 -17.06 15.02 -2.45
CA VAL A 161 -18.34 14.55 -3.03
C VAL A 161 -18.77 13.18 -2.50
N GLN A 162 -17.83 12.37 -2.04
CA GLN A 162 -18.11 11.07 -1.44
C GLN A 162 -18.39 11.13 0.05
N ASP A 163 -18.42 12.31 0.66
CA ASP A 163 -18.59 12.52 2.11
C ASP A 163 -17.51 11.83 2.96
N ILE A 164 -16.29 11.70 2.44
CA ILE A 164 -15.17 11.10 3.19
C ILE A 164 -14.61 12.14 4.18
N PRO A 165 -14.42 11.77 5.46
CA PRO A 165 -13.85 12.67 6.45
C PRO A 165 -12.51 13.28 6.02
N GLN A 166 -12.21 14.50 6.45
CA GLN A 166 -10.95 15.16 6.10
C GLN A 166 -9.75 14.59 6.88
N MET A 167 -9.98 14.14 8.12
CA MET A 167 -8.94 13.48 8.90
C MET A 167 -8.69 12.07 8.37
N GLY A 168 -7.43 11.65 8.28
CA GLY A 168 -7.08 10.32 7.85
C GLY A 168 -6.94 10.15 6.33
N ARG A 169 -7.00 11.23 5.55
CA ARG A 169 -6.73 11.18 4.11
C ARG A 169 -5.23 11.06 3.87
N CYS A 170 -4.85 10.12 3.05
CA CYS A 170 -3.46 9.83 2.71
C CYS A 170 -3.28 9.81 1.19
N MET A 171 -2.08 10.16 0.73
CA MET A 171 -1.71 10.10 -0.68
C MET A 171 -0.29 9.54 -0.82
N LEU A 172 -0.14 8.49 -1.62
CA LEU A 172 1.15 7.87 -1.92
C LEU A 172 1.50 8.12 -3.39
N LEU A 173 2.62 8.77 -3.61
CA LEU A 173 3.14 9.08 -4.94
C LEU A 173 4.51 8.45 -5.16
N ASP A 174 4.87 8.23 -6.41
CA ASP A 174 6.25 7.91 -6.74
C ASP A 174 7.15 9.16 -6.61
N ALA A 175 8.46 8.96 -6.51
CA ALA A 175 9.41 10.03 -6.28
C ALA A 175 9.38 11.10 -7.39
N ILE A 176 9.08 10.72 -8.64
CA ILE A 176 9.07 11.65 -9.78
C ILE A 176 7.77 12.46 -9.78
N MET A 177 6.61 11.81 -9.58
CA MET A 177 5.33 12.52 -9.44
C MET A 177 5.35 13.48 -8.25
N TYR A 178 5.94 13.06 -7.12
CA TYR A 178 6.13 13.92 -5.96
C TYR A 178 6.98 15.17 -6.27
N ASN A 179 8.10 15.00 -6.98
CA ASN A 179 8.94 16.11 -7.41
C ASN A 179 8.24 17.03 -8.44
N GLN A 180 7.38 16.48 -9.29
CA GLN A 180 6.55 17.26 -10.21
C GLN A 180 5.56 18.14 -9.43
N LEU A 181 4.89 17.59 -8.42
CA LEU A 181 4.02 18.37 -7.53
C LEU A 181 4.78 19.53 -6.88
N LEU A 182 5.94 19.26 -6.27
CA LEU A 182 6.73 20.28 -5.59
C LEU A 182 7.11 21.45 -6.51
N LYS A 183 7.35 21.20 -7.80
CA LYS A 183 7.66 22.25 -8.78
C LYS A 183 6.47 23.15 -9.12
N THR A 184 5.24 22.71 -8.85
CA THR A 184 4.02 23.50 -9.12
C THR A 184 3.59 24.34 -7.91
N LEU A 185 4.12 24.06 -6.73
CA LEU A 185 3.86 24.84 -5.53
C LEU A 185 4.63 26.17 -5.56
N SER A 186 4.01 27.25 -5.08
CA SER A 186 4.72 28.49 -4.78
C SER A 186 5.63 28.31 -3.56
N ASP A 187 6.59 29.21 -3.35
CA ASP A 187 7.51 29.12 -2.22
C ASP A 187 6.78 29.08 -0.87
N SER A 188 5.71 29.85 -0.71
CA SER A 188 4.88 29.85 0.50
C SER A 188 4.11 28.54 0.68
N GLU A 189 3.53 27.99 -0.37
CA GLU A 189 2.84 26.69 -0.34
C GLU A 189 3.83 25.55 -0.04
N ALA A 190 5.02 25.59 -0.65
CA ALA A 190 6.07 24.59 -0.40
C ALA A 190 6.60 24.65 1.04
N ALA A 191 6.72 25.83 1.62
CA ALA A 191 7.09 26.00 3.02
C ALA A 191 6.00 25.45 3.96
N ALA A 192 4.73 25.77 3.70
CA ALA A 192 3.60 25.23 4.46
C ALA A 192 3.49 23.70 4.33
N PHE A 193 3.66 23.16 3.12
CA PHE A 193 3.65 21.73 2.83
C PHE A 193 4.70 20.98 3.69
N ARG A 194 5.93 21.48 3.70
CA ARG A 194 7.04 20.85 4.46
C ARG A 194 6.93 21.10 5.96
N GLY A 195 6.33 22.20 6.39
CA GLY A 195 6.14 22.54 7.80
C GLY A 195 5.29 21.52 8.57
N LEU A 196 4.46 20.77 7.88
CA LEU A 196 3.62 19.70 8.43
C LEU A 196 4.20 18.29 8.20
N ALA A 197 5.44 18.18 7.72
CA ALA A 197 6.10 16.91 7.52
C ALA A 197 6.44 16.24 8.86
N ASP A 198 6.17 14.93 8.96
CA ASP A 198 6.59 14.08 10.06
C ASP A 198 7.36 12.86 9.49
N LEU A 199 8.65 13.04 9.31
CA LEU A 199 9.52 12.02 8.74
C LEU A 199 9.61 10.74 9.59
N LYS A 200 9.30 10.83 10.90
CA LYS A 200 9.24 9.64 11.77
C LYS A 200 8.06 8.75 11.41
N ARG A 201 6.97 9.36 10.95
CA ARG A 201 5.78 8.67 10.43
C ARG A 201 5.80 8.49 8.92
N GLY A 202 6.90 8.84 8.24
CA GLY A 202 7.05 8.79 6.79
C GLY A 202 6.24 9.84 6.02
N ILE A 203 5.61 10.78 6.71
CA ILE A 203 4.85 11.87 6.09
C ILE A 203 5.86 12.91 5.59
N VAL A 204 5.94 13.04 4.27
CA VAL A 204 6.86 13.97 3.61
C VAL A 204 6.27 15.38 3.46
N GLY A 205 4.98 15.55 3.73
CA GLY A 205 4.28 16.82 3.73
C GLY A 205 2.77 16.63 3.88
N ASN A 206 2.04 17.74 4.06
CA ASN A 206 0.59 17.78 4.06
C ASN A 206 0.09 18.89 3.14
N TYR A 207 -0.87 18.59 2.29
CA TYR A 207 -1.50 19.56 1.41
C TYR A 207 -3.00 19.23 1.24
N LEU A 208 -3.84 20.25 1.38
CA LEU A 208 -5.29 20.14 1.28
C LEU A 208 -5.93 19.03 2.16
N GLY A 209 -5.31 18.74 3.31
CA GLY A 209 -5.78 17.72 4.25
C GLY A 209 -5.32 16.31 3.95
N PHE A 210 -4.47 16.10 2.93
CA PHE A 210 -3.83 14.83 2.65
C PHE A 210 -2.44 14.76 3.27
N ASP A 211 -2.14 13.64 3.95
CA ASP A 211 -0.79 13.28 4.37
C ASP A 211 -0.09 12.58 3.21
N PHE A 212 1.02 13.17 2.75
CA PHE A 212 1.77 12.66 1.61
C PHE A 212 2.84 11.68 2.03
N TYR A 213 2.90 10.58 1.30
CA TYR A 213 3.92 9.55 1.38
C TYR A 213 4.64 9.45 0.04
N MET A 214 5.91 9.11 0.06
CA MET A 214 6.73 8.94 -1.13
C MET A 214 7.40 7.57 -1.12
N ARG A 215 7.35 6.89 -2.27
CA ARG A 215 8.03 5.61 -2.47
C ARG A 215 8.65 5.58 -3.88
N SER A 216 9.76 4.86 -4.05
CA SER A 216 10.41 4.75 -5.36
C SER A 216 9.56 4.00 -6.39
N LYS A 217 8.76 3.04 -5.95
CA LYS A 217 7.89 2.21 -6.78
C LYS A 217 6.51 2.15 -6.13
N VAL A 218 5.50 2.70 -6.78
CA VAL A 218 4.13 2.71 -6.23
C VAL A 218 3.23 1.83 -7.07
N ALA A 219 2.80 2.34 -8.22
CA ALA A 219 1.84 1.66 -9.08
C ALA A 219 2.07 2.04 -10.53
N LYS A 220 1.50 1.25 -11.42
CA LYS A 220 1.36 1.55 -12.85
C LYS A 220 -0.12 1.57 -13.22
N ALA A 221 -0.47 2.37 -14.20
CA ALA A 221 -1.79 2.35 -14.80
C ALA A 221 -1.68 2.13 -16.31
N SER A 222 -2.66 1.41 -16.86
CA SER A 222 -2.84 1.34 -18.30
C SER A 222 -3.34 2.67 -18.87
N ALA A 223 -3.25 2.85 -20.18
CA ALA A 223 -3.84 4.02 -20.86
C ALA A 223 -5.35 4.20 -20.58
N ALA A 224 -6.05 3.12 -20.25
CA ALA A 224 -7.47 3.13 -19.87
C ALA A 224 -7.72 3.52 -18.40
N GLY A 225 -6.67 3.76 -17.60
CA GLY A 225 -6.80 4.10 -16.19
C GLY A 225 -7.05 2.91 -15.27
N ASN A 226 -6.78 1.69 -15.71
CA ASN A 226 -6.84 0.52 -14.87
C ASN A 226 -5.47 0.31 -14.18
N MET A 227 -5.52 0.01 -12.90
CA MET A 227 -4.31 -0.29 -12.16
C MET A 227 -3.64 -1.56 -12.67
N LYS A 228 -2.31 -1.54 -12.69
CA LYS A 228 -1.46 -2.68 -13.05
C LYS A 228 -0.45 -2.95 -11.95
N ALA A 229 -0.08 -4.21 -11.80
CA ALA A 229 1.02 -4.59 -10.92
C ALA A 229 2.33 -3.95 -11.41
N TRP A 230 3.21 -3.62 -10.49
CA TRP A 230 4.48 -2.95 -10.81
C TRP A 230 5.36 -3.77 -11.77
N THR A 231 5.28 -5.09 -11.69
CA THR A 231 6.03 -6.03 -12.54
C THR A 231 5.54 -6.11 -13.97
N SER A 232 4.31 -5.64 -14.26
CA SER A 232 3.75 -5.60 -15.62
C SER A 232 4.42 -4.49 -16.42
N GLU A 233 4.76 -4.75 -17.70
CA GLU A 233 5.42 -3.78 -18.58
C GLU A 233 4.69 -3.64 -19.91
N ALA A 234 4.39 -2.40 -20.27
CA ALA A 234 3.91 -2.04 -21.60
C ALA A 234 4.36 -0.62 -21.95
N ALA A 235 4.60 -0.37 -23.23
CA ALA A 235 5.01 0.95 -23.74
C ALA A 235 4.00 2.06 -23.40
N THR A 236 2.72 1.70 -23.24
CA THR A 236 1.63 2.63 -22.93
C THR A 236 1.40 2.83 -21.43
N ASP A 237 2.17 2.18 -20.56
CA ASP A 237 1.99 2.29 -19.11
C ASP A 237 2.34 3.70 -18.63
N SER A 238 1.64 4.12 -17.61
CA SER A 238 1.81 5.42 -16.93
C SER A 238 2.14 5.20 -15.47
N ALA A 239 2.88 6.12 -14.88
CA ALA A 239 3.05 6.13 -13.44
C ALA A 239 1.71 6.42 -12.77
N ALA A 240 1.48 5.76 -11.64
CA ALA A 240 0.29 5.96 -10.84
C ALA A 240 0.62 6.08 -9.36
N GLY A 241 -0.17 6.90 -8.68
CA GLY A 241 -0.23 7.01 -7.23
C GLY A 241 -1.61 6.61 -6.74
N ILE A 242 -1.77 6.51 -5.44
CA ILE A 242 -3.05 6.25 -4.80
C ILE A 242 -3.34 7.29 -3.72
N ALA A 243 -4.60 7.67 -3.61
CA ALA A 243 -5.11 8.40 -2.46
C ALA A 243 -6.16 7.54 -1.76
N TRP A 244 -6.11 7.50 -0.43
CA TRP A 244 -7.05 6.70 0.35
C TRP A 244 -7.36 7.36 1.69
N HIS A 245 -8.43 6.91 2.32
CA HIS A 245 -8.73 7.22 3.70
C HIS A 245 -8.36 6.01 4.57
N ASP A 246 -7.73 6.23 5.70
CA ASP A 246 -7.19 5.18 6.58
C ASP A 246 -8.25 4.16 7.05
N GLY A 247 -9.50 4.57 7.22
CA GLY A 247 -10.63 3.70 7.54
C GLY A 247 -11.26 2.97 6.33
N CYS A 248 -10.79 3.20 5.10
CA CYS A 248 -11.37 2.59 3.89
C CYS A 248 -10.54 1.45 3.29
N VAL A 249 -9.36 1.22 3.80
CA VAL A 249 -8.46 0.14 3.38
C VAL A 249 -8.03 -0.70 4.57
N SER A 250 -7.77 -1.97 4.34
CA SER A 250 -7.33 -2.91 5.37
C SER A 250 -6.01 -3.57 5.00
N ARG A 251 -5.34 -4.05 6.03
CA ARG A 251 -4.23 -4.99 5.92
C ARG A 251 -4.45 -6.13 6.89
N ALA A 252 -3.97 -7.30 6.55
CA ALA A 252 -3.94 -8.45 7.44
C ALA A 252 -2.61 -9.18 7.30
N ILE A 253 -2.04 -9.53 8.42
CA ILE A 253 -0.83 -10.31 8.52
C ILE A 253 -1.19 -11.60 9.21
N GLY A 254 -0.99 -12.68 8.50
CA GLY A 254 -1.18 -14.02 9.05
C GLY A 254 0.12 -14.55 9.66
N GLN A 255 0.40 -15.81 9.41
CA GLN A 255 1.56 -16.48 9.96
C GLN A 255 2.86 -15.99 9.33
N THR A 256 3.86 -15.74 10.18
CA THR A 256 5.25 -15.50 9.76
C THR A 256 6.13 -16.64 10.27
N LYS A 257 6.99 -17.18 9.43
CA LYS A 257 7.95 -18.25 9.77
C LYS A 257 9.33 -17.96 9.23
N LEU A 258 10.33 -18.24 10.03
CA LEU A 258 11.72 -18.34 9.60
C LEU A 258 12.12 -19.82 9.62
N PHE A 259 12.56 -20.33 8.49
CA PHE A 259 13.11 -21.67 8.36
C PHE A 259 14.63 -21.56 8.46
N ASP A 260 15.19 -22.26 9.41
CA ASP A 260 16.61 -22.26 9.71
C ASP A 260 17.05 -23.69 9.97
N ASN A 261 17.72 -24.25 8.98
CA ASN A 261 18.29 -25.60 9.03
C ASN A 261 19.79 -25.50 9.21
N GLU A 262 20.25 -25.69 10.44
CA GLU A 262 21.67 -25.66 10.79
C GLU A 262 22.38 -26.97 10.40
N ASN A 263 23.67 -26.89 10.04
CA ASN A 263 24.57 -28.01 9.80
C ASN A 263 24.02 -29.01 8.77
N GLN A 264 23.55 -28.53 7.65
CA GLN A 264 23.08 -29.40 6.56
C GLN A 264 24.26 -30.07 5.85
N ALA A 265 24.38 -31.37 6.01
CA ALA A 265 25.49 -32.16 5.47
C ALA A 265 25.58 -32.09 3.93
N ALA A 266 24.45 -31.95 3.24
CA ALA A 266 24.41 -31.85 1.78
C ALA A 266 25.00 -30.52 1.24
N TYR A 267 25.03 -29.48 2.07
CA TYR A 267 25.47 -28.13 1.68
C TYR A 267 26.70 -27.66 2.49
N TYR A 268 27.17 -28.44 3.45
CA TYR A 268 28.22 -28.05 4.37
C TYR A 268 28.03 -26.67 5.01
N GLY A 269 26.80 -26.39 5.46
CA GLY A 269 26.45 -25.11 6.02
C GLY A 269 24.98 -25.05 6.48
N ASP A 270 24.52 -23.84 6.78
CA ASP A 270 23.16 -23.58 7.21
C ASP A 270 22.30 -23.12 6.01
N VAL A 271 21.02 -23.48 6.01
CA VAL A 271 20.05 -23.05 5.00
C VAL A 271 18.98 -22.21 5.66
N ILE A 272 18.79 -20.98 5.19
CA ILE A 272 17.83 -20.02 5.75
C ILE A 272 16.83 -19.61 4.68
N SER A 273 15.54 -19.62 5.02
CA SER A 273 14.45 -19.03 4.24
C SER A 273 13.39 -18.44 5.15
N ALA A 274 12.58 -17.55 4.62
CA ALA A 274 11.50 -16.89 5.38
C ALA A 274 10.18 -16.98 4.62
N LEU A 275 9.07 -17.03 5.39
CA LEU A 275 7.71 -17.07 4.88
C LEU A 275 6.87 -16.04 5.66
N VAL A 276 6.08 -15.26 4.92
CA VAL A 276 5.07 -14.36 5.48
C VAL A 276 3.76 -14.56 4.73
N ARG A 277 2.66 -14.60 5.46
CA ARG A 277 1.33 -14.52 4.86
C ARG A 277 0.79 -13.13 5.11
N ALA A 278 0.43 -12.43 4.05
CA ALA A 278 -0.09 -11.08 4.14
C ALA A 278 -1.10 -10.81 3.03
N GLY A 279 -1.93 -9.82 3.23
CA GLY A 279 -2.88 -9.35 2.23
C GLY A 279 -3.59 -8.10 2.73
N GLY A 280 -4.37 -7.51 1.86
CA GLY A 280 -5.21 -6.36 2.18
C GLY A 280 -6.20 -6.11 1.06
N GLN A 281 -7.19 -5.29 1.35
CA GLN A 281 -8.19 -4.91 0.37
C GLN A 281 -8.86 -3.59 0.79
N TYR A 282 -9.53 -2.93 -0.15
CA TYR A 282 -10.49 -1.89 0.20
C TYR A 282 -11.63 -2.48 1.05
N MET A 283 -12.11 -1.72 2.05
CA MET A 283 -13.08 -2.24 3.03
C MET A 283 -14.53 -1.97 2.67
N ARG A 284 -14.80 -1.12 1.68
CA ARG A 284 -16.16 -0.66 1.38
C ARG A 284 -16.67 -1.24 0.08
N SER A 285 -17.84 -1.85 0.12
CA SER A 285 -18.51 -2.41 -1.08
C SER A 285 -18.88 -1.33 -2.12
N ASP A 286 -19.05 -0.07 -1.70
CA ASP A 286 -19.30 1.09 -2.58
C ASP A 286 -18.03 1.68 -3.19
N LYS A 287 -16.84 1.13 -2.89
CA LYS A 287 -15.52 1.52 -3.39
C LYS A 287 -15.12 2.96 -3.08
N LYS A 288 -15.83 3.64 -2.17
CA LYS A 288 -15.52 5.01 -1.76
C LYS A 288 -14.29 5.08 -0.87
N GLY A 289 -13.63 6.23 -0.89
CA GLY A 289 -12.46 6.51 -0.05
C GLY A 289 -11.16 5.93 -0.58
N VAL A 290 -11.13 5.46 -1.85
CA VAL A 290 -9.90 5.11 -2.58
C VAL A 290 -9.98 5.74 -3.97
N CYS A 291 -8.91 6.41 -4.38
CA CYS A 291 -8.80 7.06 -5.69
C CYS A 291 -7.45 6.71 -6.33
N LEU A 292 -7.48 6.27 -7.57
CA LEU A 292 -6.30 6.06 -8.39
C LEU A 292 -5.91 7.37 -9.08
N ILE A 293 -4.65 7.75 -8.97
CA ILE A 293 -4.09 8.92 -9.63
C ILE A 293 -3.12 8.41 -10.68
N TYR A 294 -3.27 8.81 -11.94
CA TYR A 294 -2.34 8.35 -12.96
C TYR A 294 -2.00 9.44 -13.99
N GLN A 295 -0.83 9.30 -14.56
CA GLN A 295 -0.37 10.23 -15.60
C GLN A 295 -1.10 9.93 -16.92
N GLU A 296 -1.81 10.92 -17.43
CA GLU A 296 -2.43 10.82 -18.75
C GLU A 296 -1.38 10.87 -19.87
N THR A 297 -1.61 10.16 -20.96
CA THR A 297 -0.80 10.28 -22.18
C THR A 297 -0.91 11.71 -22.74
N ALA A 298 0.21 12.33 -23.02
CA ALA A 298 0.28 13.71 -23.54
C ALA A 298 0.15 13.76 -25.04
#